data_cbfb48d5968e5ae228188f26765bc9a2
#
_entry.id   cbfb48d5968e5ae228188f26765bc9a2
#
_cell.length_a   1.000
_cell.length_b   1.000
_cell.length_c   1.000
_cell.angle_alpha   90.00
_cell.angle_beta   90.00
_cell.angle_gamma   90.00
#
_symmetry.space_group_name_H-M   'P 1'
#
loop_
_entity.id
_entity.type
_entity.pdbx_description
1 polymer ?
#
loop_
_entity_poly.entity_id
_entity_poly.type
_entity_poly.pdbx_seq_one_letter_code
_entity_poly.pdbx_strand_id
1 'polypeptide(L)'
;MRIPYLRLFRFSAPYSILIIIPILAHQYIAMGSALYKHINKFIDLSNDEQEILAPFLKSFSVKKKAFLLEEGQTCRANYFVVKGCLRLYFIDIKGAEQTTQFAIENWWITDLTSFLFQEQSEFYIQAAESTEVIAIEHHHYEEMFHKLPKLERYFRLILQKNHQASQRRIKFLYSQTAEERYRHFNSLFPEFVQRVPQYMLASYLGFTPEFLSKIRAKK
;
A
#
# COMPACT_ATOMS: atom_id res chain seq x y z
N MET A 1 -57.59 32.61 14.69
CA MET A 1 -56.34 32.59 13.91
C MET A 1 -55.83 31.15 13.98
N ARG A 2 -55.91 30.42 12.85
CA ARG A 2 -55.67 28.97 12.75
C ARG A 2 -54.22 28.73 12.33
N ILE A 3 -53.48 27.88 13.06
CA ILE A 3 -52.12 27.45 12.72
C ILE A 3 -52.27 26.14 11.88
N PRO A 4 -51.60 26.02 10.70
CA PRO A 4 -51.73 24.83 9.87
C PRO A 4 -50.68 23.76 10.23
N TYR A 5 -51.12 22.56 10.20
CA TYR A 5 -50.56 21.22 10.22
C TYR A 5 -49.07 21.08 9.81
N LEU A 6 -48.26 20.54 10.74
CA LEU A 6 -46.99 19.87 10.45
C LEU A 6 -47.30 18.46 9.91
N ARG A 7 -47.00 18.20 8.63
CA ARG A 7 -46.96 16.85 8.06
C ARG A 7 -45.67 16.16 8.49
N LEU A 8 -45.79 15.15 9.34
CA LEU A 8 -44.72 14.19 9.62
C LEU A 8 -44.46 13.34 8.38
N PHE A 9 -43.33 13.56 7.70
CA PHE A 9 -42.78 12.63 6.73
C PHE A 9 -42.19 11.43 7.49
N ARG A 10 -42.87 10.29 7.45
CA ARG A 10 -42.28 9.00 7.81
C ARG A 10 -41.33 8.57 6.71
N PHE A 11 -40.03 8.70 6.95
CA PHE A 11 -39.00 7.99 6.16
C PHE A 11 -38.93 6.55 6.71
N SER A 12 -39.49 5.61 5.96
CA SER A 12 -39.22 4.18 6.17
C SER A 12 -37.85 3.87 5.55
N ALA A 13 -36.78 3.94 6.33
CA ALA A 13 -35.50 3.44 5.90
C ALA A 13 -35.54 1.89 5.87
N PRO A 14 -35.10 1.24 4.79
CA PRO A 14 -35.08 -0.22 4.74
C PRO A 14 -34.08 -0.76 5.76
N TYR A 15 -34.45 -1.79 6.49
CA TYR A 15 -33.69 -2.46 7.55
C TYR A 15 -32.27 -2.91 7.13
N SER A 16 -31.98 -2.99 5.84
CA SER A 16 -30.67 -3.31 5.28
C SER A 16 -29.59 -2.26 5.56
N ILE A 17 -29.93 -0.98 5.77
CA ILE A 17 -28.96 0.09 6.03
C ILE A 17 -28.45 0.02 7.48
N LEU A 18 -29.29 -0.39 8.43
CA LEU A 18 -28.92 -0.47 9.85
C LEU A 18 -27.93 -1.59 10.19
N ILE A 19 -27.81 -2.61 9.33
CA ILE A 19 -26.89 -3.76 9.53
C ILE A 19 -25.54 -3.49 8.86
N ILE A 20 -25.50 -2.69 7.79
CA ILE A 20 -24.28 -2.41 7.01
C ILE A 20 -23.33 -1.47 7.76
N ILE A 21 -23.88 -0.48 8.49
CA ILE A 21 -23.06 0.51 9.22
C ILE A 21 -22.18 -0.14 10.32
N PRO A 22 -22.66 -1.06 11.18
CA PRO A 22 -21.83 -1.73 12.17
C PRO A 22 -20.75 -2.63 11.55
N ILE A 23 -21.02 -3.30 10.43
CA ILE A 23 -20.08 -4.19 9.75
C ILE A 23 -18.95 -3.36 9.14
N LEU A 24 -19.26 -2.26 8.46
CA LEU A 24 -18.27 -1.34 7.92
C LEU A 24 -17.44 -0.69 9.04
N ALA A 25 -18.08 -0.21 10.10
CA ALA A 25 -17.37 0.37 11.25
C ALA A 25 -16.41 -0.66 11.90
N HIS A 26 -16.82 -1.92 12.06
CA HIS A 26 -15.96 -2.99 12.58
C HIS A 26 -14.76 -3.28 11.67
N GLN A 27 -14.96 -3.26 10.35
CA GLN A 27 -13.91 -3.46 9.37
C GLN A 27 -12.90 -2.29 9.38
N TYR A 28 -13.36 -1.06 9.48
CA TYR A 28 -12.50 0.12 9.61
C TYR A 28 -11.68 0.12 10.91
N ILE A 29 -12.28 -0.26 12.03
CA ILE A 29 -11.59 -0.42 13.32
C ILE A 29 -10.53 -1.52 13.25
N ALA A 30 -10.84 -2.66 12.62
CA ALA A 30 -9.90 -3.77 12.43
C ALA A 30 -8.72 -3.38 11.54
N MET A 31 -8.94 -2.61 10.47
CA MET A 31 -7.88 -2.13 9.57
C MET A 31 -6.94 -1.17 10.30
N GLY A 32 -7.47 -0.19 11.05
CA GLY A 32 -6.66 0.72 11.87
C GLY A 32 -5.76 -0.02 12.86
N SER A 33 -6.28 -1.09 13.48
CA SER A 33 -5.55 -1.94 14.42
C SER A 33 -4.26 -2.54 13.83
N ALA A 34 -4.23 -2.90 12.52
CA ALA A 34 -3.03 -3.42 11.87
C ALA A 34 -1.92 -2.37 11.80
N LEU A 35 -2.26 -1.14 11.44
CA LEU A 35 -1.29 -0.03 11.37
C LEU A 35 -0.79 0.33 12.78
N TYR A 36 -1.66 0.44 13.78
CA TYR A 36 -1.25 0.74 15.15
C TYR A 36 -0.32 -0.32 15.72
N LYS A 37 -0.62 -1.62 15.51
CA LYS A 37 0.29 -2.72 15.87
C LYS A 37 1.63 -2.64 15.13
N HIS A 38 1.63 -2.19 13.89
CA HIS A 38 2.86 -2.00 13.14
C HIS A 38 3.67 -0.83 13.67
N ILE A 39 3.04 0.32 13.94
CA ILE A 39 3.69 1.50 14.53
C ILE A 39 4.32 1.16 15.88
N ASN A 40 3.61 0.42 16.73
CA ASN A 40 4.07 0.01 18.07
C ASN A 40 5.29 -0.94 18.06
N LYS A 41 5.69 -1.47 16.90
CA LYS A 41 7.00 -2.17 16.77
C LYS A 41 8.20 -1.22 16.76
N PHE A 42 8.00 0.07 16.55
CA PHE A 42 9.05 1.08 16.34
C PHE A 42 9.04 2.21 17.37
N ILE A 43 7.84 2.61 17.76
CA ILE A 43 7.58 3.68 18.73
C ILE A 43 6.37 3.28 19.56
N ASP A 44 6.31 3.76 20.80
CA ASP A 44 5.13 3.59 21.64
C ASP A 44 4.05 4.60 21.23
N LEU A 45 2.85 4.12 20.87
CA LEU A 45 1.68 4.91 20.48
C LEU A 45 0.53 4.59 21.43
N SER A 46 0.22 5.52 22.35
CA SER A 46 -0.86 5.35 23.34
C SER A 46 -2.24 5.32 22.67
N ASN A 47 -3.27 4.91 23.40
CA ASN A 47 -4.64 4.90 22.89
C ASN A 47 -5.13 6.31 22.53
N ASP A 48 -4.82 7.32 23.36
CA ASP A 48 -5.18 8.71 23.07
C ASP A 48 -4.52 9.21 21.79
N GLU A 49 -3.26 8.82 21.55
CA GLU A 49 -2.54 9.16 20.32
C GLU A 49 -3.06 8.41 19.09
N GLN A 50 -3.58 7.19 19.27
CA GLN A 50 -4.29 6.48 18.19
C GLN A 50 -5.59 7.21 17.81
N GLU A 51 -6.31 7.78 18.79
CA GLU A 51 -7.49 8.60 18.54
C GLU A 51 -7.13 9.90 17.79
N ILE A 52 -5.99 10.53 18.13
CA ILE A 52 -5.48 11.70 17.40
C ILE A 52 -5.07 11.32 15.96
N LEU A 53 -4.50 10.13 15.75
CA LEU A 53 -4.08 9.65 14.42
C LEU A 53 -5.25 9.24 13.52
N ALA A 54 -6.32 8.70 14.11
CA ALA A 54 -7.43 8.10 13.38
C ALA A 54 -8.05 8.99 12.26
N PRO A 55 -8.26 10.31 12.47
CA PRO A 55 -8.84 11.17 11.43
C PRO A 55 -7.98 11.34 10.17
N PHE A 56 -6.67 11.05 10.25
CA PHE A 56 -5.73 11.13 9.12
C PHE A 56 -5.70 9.85 8.27
N LEU A 57 -6.36 8.79 8.73
CA LEU A 57 -6.32 7.45 8.13
C LEU A 57 -7.56 7.22 7.28
N LYS A 58 -7.36 6.92 5.99
CA LYS A 58 -8.43 6.57 5.07
C LYS A 58 -8.29 5.11 4.65
N SER A 59 -9.19 4.27 5.14
CA SER A 59 -9.19 2.83 4.85
C SER A 59 -10.13 2.49 3.69
N PHE A 60 -9.66 1.68 2.74
CA PHE A 60 -10.49 1.19 1.64
C PHE A 60 -9.90 -0.06 0.99
N SER A 61 -10.71 -0.72 0.14
CA SER A 61 -10.30 -1.89 -0.63
C SER A 61 -10.09 -1.54 -2.09
N VAL A 62 -9.09 -2.15 -2.69
CA VAL A 62 -8.69 -1.99 -4.09
C VAL A 62 -8.82 -3.34 -4.79
N LYS A 63 -9.56 -3.37 -5.91
CA LYS A 63 -9.70 -4.59 -6.71
C LYS A 63 -8.38 -4.94 -7.40
N LYS A 64 -8.15 -6.24 -7.61
CA LYS A 64 -7.03 -6.70 -8.43
C LYS A 64 -6.96 -5.96 -9.77
N LYS A 65 -5.75 -5.53 -10.16
CA LYS A 65 -5.43 -4.74 -11.35
C LYS A 65 -5.90 -3.27 -11.32
N ALA A 66 -6.62 -2.82 -10.31
CA ALA A 66 -6.96 -1.40 -10.18
C ALA A 66 -5.72 -0.57 -9.82
N PHE A 67 -5.70 0.68 -10.26
CA PHE A 67 -4.62 1.62 -10.02
C PHE A 67 -4.93 2.53 -8.83
N LEU A 68 -3.91 2.84 -8.06
CA LEU A 68 -3.89 3.89 -7.04
C LEU A 68 -3.10 5.12 -7.52
N LEU A 69 -2.24 4.92 -8.51
CA LEU A 69 -1.47 5.95 -9.19
C LEU A 69 -1.20 5.49 -10.62
N GLU A 70 -1.35 6.39 -11.57
CA GLU A 70 -0.95 6.20 -12.96
C GLU A 70 0.08 7.26 -13.35
N GLU A 71 0.97 6.94 -14.28
CA GLU A 71 1.95 7.86 -14.85
C GLU A 71 1.28 9.17 -15.31
N GLY A 72 1.92 10.30 -15.04
CA GLY A 72 1.38 11.63 -15.32
C GLY A 72 0.45 12.20 -14.25
N GLN A 73 -0.05 11.37 -13.33
CA GLN A 73 -0.81 11.83 -12.17
C GLN A 73 0.13 12.23 -11.03
N THR A 74 -0.34 13.09 -10.12
CA THR A 74 0.40 13.38 -8.87
C THR A 74 0.06 12.35 -7.80
N CYS A 75 1.08 11.79 -7.16
CA CYS A 75 0.91 10.86 -6.04
C CYS A 75 0.41 11.61 -4.79
N ARG A 76 -0.84 11.40 -4.42
CA ARG A 76 -1.49 12.15 -3.35
C ARG A 76 -1.53 11.44 -2.01
N ALA A 77 -1.08 10.20 -1.94
CA ALA A 77 -1.13 9.44 -0.69
C ALA A 77 0.03 8.44 -0.56
N ASN A 78 0.35 8.14 0.71
CA ASN A 78 1.18 7.01 1.07
C ASN A 78 0.28 5.87 1.56
N TYR A 79 0.46 4.67 1.05
CA TYR A 79 -0.43 3.54 1.26
C TYR A 79 0.23 2.47 2.12
N PHE A 80 -0.42 2.13 3.24
CA PHE A 80 -0.07 0.98 4.07
C PHE A 80 -0.93 -0.21 3.67
N VAL A 81 -0.31 -1.33 3.34
CA VAL A 81 -1.03 -2.56 2.98
C VAL A 81 -1.44 -3.30 4.25
N VAL A 82 -2.74 -3.44 4.46
CA VAL A 82 -3.33 -4.21 5.56
C VAL A 82 -3.42 -5.68 5.16
N LYS A 83 -3.87 -5.93 3.93
CA LYS A 83 -4.01 -7.27 3.34
C LYS A 83 -3.85 -7.18 1.83
N GLY A 84 -3.16 -8.14 1.23
CA GLY A 84 -2.97 -8.17 -0.22
C GLY A 84 -1.59 -7.70 -0.67
N CYS A 85 -1.50 -7.25 -1.91
CA CYS A 85 -0.23 -6.85 -2.52
C CYS A 85 -0.42 -5.71 -3.51
N LEU A 86 0.39 -4.65 -3.35
CA LEU A 86 0.57 -3.57 -4.31
C LEU A 86 1.94 -3.69 -4.97
N ARG A 87 2.08 -3.15 -6.18
CA ARG A 87 3.35 -2.97 -6.87
C ARG A 87 3.54 -1.53 -7.33
N LEU A 88 4.79 -1.06 -7.30
CA LEU A 88 5.25 0.16 -7.95
C LEU A 88 6.07 -0.25 -9.18
N TYR A 89 5.74 0.30 -10.34
CA TYR A 89 6.44 -0.01 -11.59
C TYR A 89 6.40 1.19 -12.53
N PHE A 90 7.28 1.21 -13.53
CA PHE A 90 7.28 2.14 -14.65
C PHE A 90 7.32 1.35 -15.96
N ILE A 91 7.04 2.02 -17.08
CA ILE A 91 7.15 1.45 -18.42
C ILE A 91 8.46 1.96 -19.05
N ASP A 92 9.32 1.04 -19.45
CA ASP A 92 10.60 1.40 -20.07
C ASP A 92 10.45 1.83 -21.54
N ILE A 93 11.53 2.32 -22.15
CA ILE A 93 11.57 2.77 -23.55
C ILE A 93 11.17 1.70 -24.57
N LYS A 94 11.11 0.42 -24.16
CA LYS A 94 10.71 -0.72 -25.01
C LYS A 94 9.23 -1.10 -24.79
N GLY A 95 8.52 -0.35 -23.92
CA GLY A 95 7.14 -0.64 -23.54
C GLY A 95 6.98 -1.78 -22.52
N ALA A 96 8.06 -2.20 -21.86
CA ALA A 96 8.02 -3.26 -20.85
C ALA A 96 7.82 -2.70 -19.44
N GLU A 97 6.95 -3.35 -18.67
CA GLU A 97 6.74 -3.00 -17.26
C GLU A 97 7.96 -3.39 -16.41
N GLN A 98 8.53 -2.42 -15.70
CA GLN A 98 9.67 -2.60 -14.82
C GLN A 98 9.25 -2.39 -13.37
N THR A 99 9.01 -3.49 -12.64
CA THR A 99 8.59 -3.44 -11.23
C THR A 99 9.80 -3.08 -10.35
N THR A 100 9.66 -1.99 -9.60
CA THR A 100 10.70 -1.49 -8.68
C THR A 100 10.46 -1.89 -7.25
N GLN A 101 9.20 -2.01 -6.85
CA GLN A 101 8.82 -2.35 -5.48
C GLN A 101 7.53 -3.19 -5.45
N PHE A 102 7.46 -4.12 -4.50
CA PHE A 102 6.22 -4.67 -4.00
C PHE A 102 5.98 -4.21 -2.58
N ALA A 103 4.72 -4.08 -2.20
CA ALA A 103 4.29 -3.92 -0.82
C ALA A 103 3.24 -4.97 -0.49
N ILE A 104 3.55 -5.79 0.50
CA ILE A 104 2.66 -6.78 1.11
C ILE A 104 2.19 -6.29 2.47
N GLU A 105 1.51 -7.13 3.23
CA GLU A 105 0.99 -6.82 4.56
C GLU A 105 2.05 -6.15 5.46
N ASN A 106 1.68 -5.05 6.09
CA ASN A 106 2.51 -4.21 6.95
C ASN A 106 3.61 -3.40 6.24
N TRP A 107 3.52 -3.24 4.93
CA TRP A 107 4.46 -2.43 4.16
C TRP A 107 3.78 -1.18 3.61
N TRP A 108 4.59 -0.12 3.52
CA TRP A 108 4.22 1.15 2.89
C TRP A 108 4.67 1.18 1.43
N ILE A 109 3.87 1.86 0.59
CA ILE A 109 4.19 2.11 -0.81
C ILE A 109 3.66 3.48 -1.25
N THR A 110 4.52 4.22 -1.93
CA THR A 110 4.22 5.50 -2.59
C THR A 110 5.29 5.76 -3.64
N ASP A 111 5.00 6.60 -4.63
CA ASP A 111 6.07 7.30 -5.35
C ASP A 111 6.53 8.46 -4.48
N LEU A 112 7.67 8.30 -3.83
CA LEU A 112 8.14 9.25 -2.83
C LEU A 112 8.43 10.63 -3.42
N THR A 113 8.98 10.71 -4.62
CA THR A 113 9.29 11.97 -5.30
C THR A 113 8.02 12.73 -5.61
N SER A 114 7.09 12.10 -6.32
CA SER A 114 5.80 12.70 -6.65
C SER A 114 5.00 13.05 -5.40
N PHE A 115 5.04 12.19 -4.35
CA PHE A 115 4.36 12.44 -3.10
C PHE A 115 4.91 13.65 -2.33
N LEU A 116 6.23 13.80 -2.22
CA LEU A 116 6.84 14.89 -1.45
C LEU A 116 6.79 16.23 -2.19
N PHE A 117 7.07 16.23 -3.49
CA PHE A 117 7.19 17.46 -4.29
C PHE A 117 5.91 17.82 -5.04
N GLN A 118 4.87 16.95 -4.99
CA GLN A 118 3.59 17.11 -5.67
C GLN A 118 3.75 17.32 -7.20
N GLU A 119 4.77 16.67 -7.78
CA GLU A 119 5.04 16.62 -9.21
C GLU A 119 4.37 15.41 -9.86
N GLN A 120 4.29 15.42 -11.19
CA GLN A 120 3.75 14.27 -11.93
C GLN A 120 4.65 13.04 -11.74
N SER A 121 4.04 11.89 -11.49
CA SER A 121 4.72 10.61 -11.33
C SER A 121 5.10 10.00 -12.67
N GLU A 122 6.27 9.37 -12.72
CA GLU A 122 6.71 8.48 -13.80
C GLU A 122 6.36 7.01 -13.51
N PHE A 123 5.63 6.74 -12.42
CA PHE A 123 5.32 5.39 -11.94
C PHE A 123 3.83 5.13 -11.90
N TYR A 124 3.52 3.83 -11.84
CA TYR A 124 2.21 3.30 -11.56
C TYR A 124 2.21 2.61 -10.19
N ILE A 125 1.15 2.78 -9.39
CA ILE A 125 0.86 1.94 -8.23
C ILE A 125 -0.38 1.11 -8.56
N GLN A 126 -0.23 -0.22 -8.62
CA GLN A 126 -1.28 -1.14 -9.03
C GLN A 126 -1.44 -2.27 -8.03
N ALA A 127 -2.68 -2.69 -7.81
CA ALA A 127 -3.00 -3.86 -7.00
C ALA A 127 -2.70 -5.16 -7.78
N ALA A 128 -1.73 -5.95 -7.30
CA ALA A 128 -1.39 -7.26 -7.86
C ALA A 128 -2.47 -8.31 -7.55
N GLU A 129 -3.19 -8.14 -6.45
CA GLU A 129 -4.36 -8.91 -6.02
C GLU A 129 -5.38 -7.99 -5.34
N SER A 130 -6.54 -8.51 -4.91
CA SER A 130 -7.47 -7.71 -4.10
C SER A 130 -6.80 -7.28 -2.81
N THR A 131 -6.75 -5.98 -2.54
CA THR A 131 -5.90 -5.40 -1.50
C THR A 131 -6.68 -4.44 -0.62
N GLU A 132 -6.49 -4.54 0.70
CA GLU A 132 -7.01 -3.61 1.69
C GLU A 132 -5.87 -2.67 2.12
N VAL A 133 -6.12 -1.37 2.09
CA VAL A 133 -5.11 -0.35 2.38
C VAL A 133 -5.60 0.69 3.37
N ILE A 134 -4.64 1.29 4.06
CA ILE A 134 -4.80 2.56 4.77
C ILE A 134 -3.96 3.58 4.02
N ALA A 135 -4.58 4.67 3.60
CA ALA A 135 -3.92 5.81 2.98
C ALA A 135 -3.76 6.95 3.98
N ILE A 136 -2.60 7.61 3.94
CA ILE A 136 -2.39 8.93 4.54
C ILE A 136 -2.18 9.90 3.38
N GLU A 137 -3.10 10.84 3.23
CA GLU A 137 -3.05 11.81 2.14
C GLU A 137 -1.99 12.88 2.40
N HIS A 138 -1.33 13.36 1.34
CA HIS A 138 -0.23 14.32 1.41
C HIS A 138 -0.59 15.58 2.22
N HIS A 139 -1.77 16.15 1.98
CA HIS A 139 -2.20 17.38 2.65
C HIS A 139 -2.39 17.23 4.16
N HIS A 140 -2.42 16.00 4.68
CA HIS A 140 -2.48 15.72 6.11
C HIS A 140 -1.12 15.52 6.78
N TYR A 141 -0.03 15.38 6.00
CA TYR A 141 1.27 14.96 6.55
C TYR A 141 1.82 15.96 7.56
N GLU A 142 1.85 17.25 7.23
CA GLU A 142 2.36 18.29 8.13
C GLU A 142 1.52 18.42 9.39
N GLU A 143 0.19 18.44 9.26
CA GLU A 143 -0.70 18.51 10.41
C GLU A 143 -0.57 17.29 11.32
N MET A 144 -0.46 16.09 10.74
CA MET A 144 -0.29 14.84 11.46
C MET A 144 1.02 14.84 12.26
N PHE A 145 2.14 15.24 11.66
CA PHE A 145 3.43 15.34 12.37
C PHE A 145 3.44 16.43 13.42
N HIS A 146 2.76 17.54 13.18
CA HIS A 146 2.62 18.58 14.18
C HIS A 146 1.85 18.09 15.42
N LYS A 147 0.77 17.33 15.22
CA LYS A 147 -0.02 16.74 16.32
C LYS A 147 0.68 15.57 17.01
N LEU A 148 1.43 14.77 16.26
CA LEU A 148 2.11 13.56 16.71
C LEU A 148 3.58 13.52 16.24
N PRO A 149 4.48 14.35 16.80
CA PRO A 149 5.87 14.46 16.33
C PRO A 149 6.64 13.14 16.36
N LYS A 150 6.29 12.22 17.26
CA LYS A 150 6.94 10.89 17.31
C LYS A 150 6.75 10.05 16.02
N LEU A 151 5.75 10.35 15.19
CA LEU A 151 5.56 9.69 13.90
C LEU A 151 6.68 10.01 12.92
N GLU A 152 7.37 11.15 13.02
CA GLU A 152 8.58 11.41 12.22
C GLU A 152 9.64 10.34 12.47
N ARG A 153 9.84 9.94 13.73
CA ARG A 153 10.75 8.84 14.06
C ARG A 153 10.31 7.54 13.40
N TYR A 154 9.01 7.24 13.44
CA TYR A 154 8.46 6.03 12.81
C TYR A 154 8.73 6.04 11.31
N PHE A 155 8.33 7.09 10.59
CA PHE A 155 8.51 7.18 9.14
C PHE A 155 9.99 7.21 8.73
N ARG A 156 10.85 7.87 9.50
CA ARG A 156 12.30 7.82 9.30
C ARG A 156 12.84 6.39 9.39
N LEU A 157 12.42 5.61 10.37
CA LEU A 157 12.84 4.21 10.51
C LEU A 157 12.32 3.34 9.36
N ILE A 158 11.08 3.56 8.89
CA ILE A 158 10.54 2.90 7.70
C ILE A 158 11.35 3.25 6.47
N LEU A 159 11.64 4.54 6.23
CA LEU A 159 12.44 5.00 5.10
C LEU A 159 13.86 4.39 5.11
N GLN A 160 14.50 4.31 6.27
CA GLN A 160 15.82 3.68 6.42
C GLN A 160 15.77 2.18 6.03
N LYS A 161 14.73 1.44 6.46
CA LYS A 161 14.54 0.03 6.06
C LYS A 161 14.30 -0.12 4.56
N ASN A 162 13.48 0.74 3.97
CA ASN A 162 13.22 0.72 2.53
C ASN A 162 14.49 1.02 1.73
N HIS A 163 15.29 2.01 2.18
CA HIS A 163 16.57 2.33 1.56
C HIS A 163 17.55 1.15 1.62
N GLN A 164 17.69 0.49 2.79
CA GLN A 164 18.53 -0.70 2.93
C GLN A 164 18.08 -1.85 2.00
N ALA A 165 16.75 -2.08 1.89
CA ALA A 165 16.22 -3.11 1.00
C ALA A 165 16.53 -2.78 -0.47
N SER A 166 16.38 -1.52 -0.88
CA SER A 166 16.71 -1.05 -2.23
C SER A 166 18.20 -1.23 -2.55
N GLN A 167 19.09 -0.87 -1.62
CA GLN A 167 20.54 -1.07 -1.81
C GLN A 167 20.91 -2.55 -1.93
N ARG A 168 20.31 -3.43 -1.11
CA ARG A 168 20.52 -4.88 -1.23
C ARG A 168 20.03 -5.40 -2.58
N ARG A 169 18.89 -4.93 -3.06
CA ARG A 169 18.36 -5.31 -4.37
C ARG A 169 19.32 -4.89 -5.49
N ILE A 170 19.79 -3.64 -5.47
CA ILE A 170 20.80 -3.15 -6.44
C ILE A 170 22.04 -4.04 -6.41
N LYS A 171 22.58 -4.34 -5.23
CA LYS A 171 23.73 -5.25 -5.09
C LYS A 171 23.44 -6.60 -5.76
N PHE A 172 22.29 -7.21 -5.51
CA PHE A 172 21.94 -8.53 -6.08
C PHE A 172 21.79 -8.49 -7.60
N LEU A 173 21.24 -7.38 -8.16
CA LEU A 173 21.12 -7.21 -9.61
C LEU A 173 22.49 -7.22 -10.30
N TYR A 174 23.54 -6.67 -9.65
CA TYR A 174 24.89 -6.61 -10.22
C TYR A 174 25.79 -7.79 -9.85
N SER A 175 25.58 -8.46 -8.73
CA SER A 175 26.49 -9.49 -8.21
C SER A 175 26.02 -10.93 -8.38
N GLN A 176 24.76 -11.14 -8.78
CA GLN A 176 24.18 -12.48 -8.89
C GLN A 176 23.65 -12.75 -10.30
N THR A 177 23.75 -13.99 -10.73
CA THR A 177 23.04 -14.47 -11.93
C THR A 177 21.52 -14.44 -11.71
N ALA A 178 20.75 -14.46 -12.79
CA ALA A 178 19.29 -14.46 -12.69
C ALA A 178 18.74 -15.69 -11.93
N GLU A 179 19.39 -16.85 -12.09
CA GLU A 179 19.02 -18.08 -11.37
C GLU A 179 19.30 -17.97 -9.87
N GLU A 180 20.44 -17.44 -9.48
CA GLU A 180 20.80 -17.18 -8.07
C GLU A 180 19.83 -16.18 -7.44
N ARG A 181 19.49 -15.07 -8.13
CA ARG A 181 18.50 -14.09 -7.65
C ARG A 181 17.14 -14.74 -7.39
N TYR A 182 16.66 -15.56 -8.33
CA TYR A 182 15.39 -16.25 -8.16
C TYR A 182 15.43 -17.22 -6.98
N ARG A 183 16.46 -18.07 -6.89
CA ARG A 183 16.62 -19.03 -5.78
C ARG A 183 16.69 -18.31 -4.43
N HIS A 184 17.49 -17.26 -4.34
CA HIS A 184 17.61 -16.45 -3.13
C HIS A 184 16.28 -15.81 -2.74
N PHE A 185 15.59 -15.19 -3.71
CA PHE A 185 14.29 -14.56 -3.45
C PHE A 185 13.23 -15.59 -3.04
N ASN A 186 13.17 -16.73 -3.72
CA ASN A 186 12.25 -17.81 -3.40
C ASN A 186 12.52 -18.44 -2.03
N SER A 187 13.78 -18.51 -1.56
CA SER A 187 14.12 -18.99 -0.24
C SER A 187 13.67 -18.05 0.88
N LEU A 188 13.67 -16.75 0.63
CA LEU A 188 13.23 -15.73 1.58
C LEU A 188 11.71 -15.53 1.62
N PHE A 189 11.05 -15.66 0.45
CA PHE A 189 9.64 -15.30 0.27
C PHE A 189 8.87 -16.36 -0.53
N PRO A 190 8.86 -17.65 -0.11
CA PRO A 190 8.26 -18.73 -0.91
C PRO A 190 6.76 -18.55 -1.14
N GLU A 191 6.02 -18.07 -0.15
CA GLU A 191 4.59 -17.81 -0.26
C GLU A 191 4.30 -16.64 -1.21
N PHE A 192 5.11 -15.58 -1.16
CA PHE A 192 4.98 -14.44 -2.05
C PHE A 192 5.16 -14.81 -3.52
N VAL A 193 6.15 -15.67 -3.82
CA VAL A 193 6.41 -16.16 -5.19
C VAL A 193 5.20 -16.89 -5.79
N GLN A 194 4.35 -17.47 -4.95
CA GLN A 194 3.11 -18.14 -5.38
C GLN A 194 1.92 -17.19 -5.53
N ARG A 195 1.93 -16.05 -4.82
CA ARG A 195 0.83 -15.08 -4.80
C ARG A 195 0.82 -14.16 -6.02
N VAL A 196 1.99 -13.76 -6.51
CA VAL A 196 2.08 -12.78 -7.59
C VAL A 196 2.21 -13.42 -8.96
N PRO A 197 1.67 -12.77 -10.03
CA PRO A 197 1.87 -13.23 -11.40
C PRO A 197 3.36 -13.32 -11.76
N GLN A 198 3.73 -14.37 -12.49
CA GLN A 198 5.14 -14.65 -12.83
C GLN A 198 5.82 -13.50 -13.60
N TYR A 199 5.09 -12.80 -14.47
CA TYR A 199 5.66 -11.68 -15.22
C TYR A 199 6.03 -10.50 -14.31
N MET A 200 5.24 -10.22 -13.27
CA MET A 200 5.56 -9.19 -12.29
C MET A 200 6.81 -9.57 -11.47
N LEU A 201 6.91 -10.85 -11.08
CA LEU A 201 8.08 -11.35 -10.36
C LEU A 201 9.33 -11.32 -11.23
N ALA A 202 9.25 -11.75 -12.49
CA ALA A 202 10.36 -11.71 -13.44
C ALA A 202 10.85 -10.28 -13.64
N SER A 203 9.95 -9.34 -13.88
CA SER A 203 10.24 -7.91 -13.97
C SER A 203 10.95 -7.39 -12.72
N TYR A 204 10.45 -7.71 -11.51
CA TYR A 204 11.09 -7.31 -10.24
C TYR A 204 12.50 -7.88 -10.08
N LEU A 205 12.73 -9.11 -10.51
CA LEU A 205 14.03 -9.78 -10.43
C LEU A 205 14.99 -9.43 -11.58
N GLY A 206 14.53 -8.63 -12.57
CA GLY A 206 15.34 -8.10 -13.66
C GLY A 206 15.63 -9.13 -14.78
N PHE A 207 14.64 -9.95 -15.14
CA PHE A 207 14.70 -10.87 -16.29
C PHE A 207 13.31 -11.10 -16.90
N THR A 208 13.25 -11.82 -18.04
CA THR A 208 11.98 -12.02 -18.76
C THR A 208 11.14 -13.14 -18.14
N PRO A 209 9.80 -13.12 -18.34
CA PRO A 209 8.91 -14.20 -17.90
C PRO A 209 9.27 -15.57 -18.45
N GLU A 210 9.73 -15.64 -19.70
CA GLU A 210 10.16 -16.87 -20.37
C GLU A 210 11.39 -17.46 -19.69
N PHE A 211 12.32 -16.61 -19.29
CA PHE A 211 13.51 -17.02 -18.53
C PHE A 211 13.14 -17.54 -17.13
N LEU A 212 12.22 -16.88 -16.45
CA LEU A 212 11.70 -17.37 -15.16
C LEU A 212 11.06 -18.76 -15.30
N SER A 213 10.27 -18.97 -16.35
CA SER A 213 9.65 -20.27 -16.62
C SER A 213 10.71 -21.37 -16.83
N LYS A 214 11.80 -21.06 -17.54
CA LYS A 214 12.94 -22.00 -17.73
C LYS A 214 13.64 -22.33 -16.42
N ILE A 215 13.89 -21.33 -15.55
CA ILE A 215 14.52 -21.56 -14.24
C ILE A 215 13.64 -22.47 -13.36
N ARG A 216 12.33 -22.26 -13.36
CA ARG A 216 11.37 -23.06 -12.56
C ARG A 216 11.22 -24.49 -13.07
N ALA A 217 11.40 -24.73 -14.37
CA ALA A 217 11.35 -26.05 -14.96
C ALA A 217 12.62 -26.90 -14.66
N LYS A 218 13.75 -26.25 -14.34
CA LYS A 218 14.97 -26.91 -13.89
C LYS A 218 14.81 -27.24 -12.39
N LYS A 219 14.19 -28.36 -12.07
CA LYS A 219 14.19 -28.93 -10.71
C LYS A 219 15.47 -29.68 -10.44
#